data_9e08283ab10673522ab722eaf36f60a1
#
_entry.id   9e08283ab10673522ab722eaf36f60a1
#
_cell.length_a   1.000
_cell.length_b   1.000
_cell.length_c   1.000
_cell.angle_alpha   90.00
_cell.angle_beta   90.00
_cell.angle_gamma   90.00
#
_symmetry.space_group_name_H-M   'P 1'
#
loop_
_entity.id
_entity.type
_entity.pdbx_description
1 polymer ?
#
loop_
_entity_poly.entity_id
_entity_poly.type
_entity_poly.pdbx_seq_one_letter_code
_entity_poly.pdbx_strand_id
1 'polypeptide(L)'
;MAQPLSERGCTLTITGSDDICGVRAAARLPAGRFTYETCNSLALPFADNAFPIVLCFRLLPHVDDWQGLLRELCRVSSGVVLFDYPDIRSSNLLYRLLFDLKKSMEGNTRTYTLFSRGQVQQALTAHGFAPPVFWPEFFWPMVVHRALQQPRLSRLLEAPPRWLGLTRLLGSPIIVRAIKHQSAPWRPGKR
;
A
#
# COMPACT_ATOMS: atom_id res chain seq x y z
N MET A 1 0.34 8.25 7.85
CA MET A 1 0.40 8.70 6.45
C MET A 1 -0.45 9.95 6.19
N ALA A 2 -1.68 10.01 6.59
CA ALA A 2 -2.54 11.18 6.34
C ALA A 2 -1.98 12.50 6.89
N GLN A 3 -1.40 12.49 8.10
CA GLN A 3 -0.89 13.69 8.75
C GLN A 3 0.15 14.46 7.91
N PRO A 4 1.22 13.87 7.37
CA PRO A 4 2.19 14.61 6.55
C PRO A 4 1.59 15.20 5.26
N LEU A 5 0.52 14.62 4.72
CA LEU A 5 -0.18 15.16 3.56
C LEU A 5 -1.04 16.37 3.94
N SER A 6 -1.74 16.28 5.07
CA SER A 6 -2.52 17.39 5.61
C SER A 6 -1.63 18.60 5.96
N GLU A 7 -0.46 18.37 6.56
CA GLU A 7 0.53 19.40 6.87
C GLU A 7 1.07 20.10 5.60
N ARG A 8 1.09 19.39 4.47
CA ARG A 8 1.45 19.95 3.15
C ARG A 8 0.29 20.62 2.41
N GLY A 9 -0.85 20.81 3.08
CA GLY A 9 -2.00 21.51 2.52
C GLY A 9 -2.91 20.67 1.63
N CYS A 10 -2.75 19.34 1.59
CA CYS A 10 -3.65 18.47 0.84
C CYS A 10 -5.01 18.38 1.54
N THR A 11 -6.09 18.41 0.76
CA THR A 11 -7.43 18.01 1.22
C THR A 11 -7.54 16.50 1.07
N LEU A 12 -8.02 15.82 2.13
CA LEU A 12 -8.04 14.36 2.20
C LEU A 12 -9.48 13.84 2.28
N THR A 13 -9.80 12.84 1.48
CA THR A 13 -10.96 11.98 1.69
C THR A 13 -10.44 10.65 2.22
N ILE A 14 -10.86 10.26 3.42
CA ILE A 14 -10.41 9.06 4.11
C ILE A 14 -11.57 8.09 4.18
N THR A 15 -11.34 6.84 3.81
CA THR A 15 -12.34 5.78 3.91
C THR A 15 -11.93 4.73 4.92
N GLY A 16 -12.91 4.09 5.53
CA GLY A 16 -12.72 2.97 6.45
C GLY A 16 -13.93 2.07 6.53
N SER A 17 -13.76 0.91 7.15
CA SER A 17 -14.82 -0.09 7.31
C SER A 17 -15.80 0.22 8.43
N ASP A 18 -15.44 1.13 9.34
CA ASP A 18 -16.23 1.48 10.52
C ASP A 18 -15.95 2.93 10.98
N ASP A 19 -16.84 3.47 11.79
CA ASP A 19 -16.76 4.85 12.29
C ASP A 19 -15.61 5.07 13.28
N ILE A 20 -15.10 4.01 13.91
CA ILE A 20 -13.95 4.08 14.83
C ILE A 20 -12.71 4.56 14.07
N CYS A 21 -12.57 4.17 12.80
CA CYS A 21 -11.50 4.67 11.93
C CYS A 21 -11.61 6.19 11.72
N GLY A 22 -12.81 6.73 11.58
CA GLY A 22 -13.08 8.17 11.50
C GLY A 22 -12.69 8.91 12.77
N VAL A 23 -13.05 8.39 13.93
CA VAL A 23 -12.66 8.96 15.24
C VAL A 23 -11.12 9.00 15.37
N ARG A 24 -10.43 7.95 14.97
CA ARG A 24 -8.95 7.90 14.98
C ARG A 24 -8.32 8.89 14.00
N ALA A 25 -8.96 9.14 12.86
CA ALA A 25 -8.51 10.16 11.90
C ALA A 25 -8.70 11.56 12.50
N ALA A 26 -9.85 11.85 13.07
CA ALA A 26 -10.16 13.11 13.72
C ALA A 26 -9.22 13.46 14.88
N ALA A 27 -8.76 12.46 15.62
CA ALA A 27 -7.80 12.65 16.71
C ALA A 27 -6.38 13.05 16.24
N ARG A 28 -6.08 12.94 14.93
CA ARG A 28 -4.73 13.15 14.38
C ARG A 28 -4.65 14.20 13.27
N LEU A 29 -5.77 14.60 12.73
CA LEU A 29 -5.84 15.52 11.60
C LEU A 29 -6.58 16.79 11.98
N PRO A 30 -6.15 17.95 11.49
CA PRO A 30 -6.86 19.22 11.72
C PRO A 30 -8.28 19.19 11.16
N ALA A 31 -9.22 19.76 11.89
CA ALA A 31 -10.59 19.93 11.44
C ALA A 31 -10.64 20.70 10.10
N GLY A 32 -11.54 20.29 9.19
CA GLY A 32 -11.72 20.92 7.88
C GLY A 32 -10.66 20.54 6.83
N ARG A 33 -9.67 19.72 7.17
CA ARG A 33 -8.66 19.23 6.23
C ARG A 33 -8.93 17.84 5.69
N PHE A 34 -9.93 17.17 6.22
CA PHE A 34 -10.33 15.85 5.73
C PHE A 34 -11.84 15.66 5.85
N THR A 35 -12.36 14.78 4.99
CA THR A 35 -13.67 14.14 5.12
C THR A 35 -13.46 12.66 5.40
N TYR A 36 -14.38 12.05 6.14
CA TYR A 36 -14.35 10.62 6.43
C TYR A 36 -15.63 9.96 5.92
N GLU A 37 -15.49 8.82 5.25
CA GLU A 37 -16.60 8.04 4.71
C GLU A 37 -16.46 6.58 5.14
N THR A 38 -17.47 6.05 5.84
CA THR A 38 -17.57 4.61 6.13
C THR A 38 -18.12 3.89 4.91
N CYS A 39 -17.32 3.01 4.30
CA CYS A 39 -17.74 2.32 3.09
C CYS A 39 -17.06 0.96 2.91
N ASN A 40 -17.62 0.18 1.97
CA ASN A 40 -16.97 -1.04 1.48
C ASN A 40 -15.87 -0.66 0.47
N SER A 41 -14.64 -1.09 0.74
CA SER A 41 -13.50 -0.84 -0.15
C SER A 41 -13.61 -1.51 -1.53
N LEU A 42 -14.50 -2.51 -1.67
CA LEU A 42 -14.81 -3.17 -2.95
C LEU A 42 -15.93 -2.47 -3.76
N ALA A 43 -16.54 -1.43 -3.19
CA ALA A 43 -17.60 -0.63 -3.82
C ALA A 43 -17.54 0.79 -3.26
N LEU A 44 -16.55 1.57 -3.69
CA LEU A 44 -16.31 2.92 -3.19
C LEU A 44 -17.44 3.87 -3.65
N PRO A 45 -18.03 4.69 -2.76
CA PRO A 45 -19.17 5.55 -3.07
C PRO A 45 -18.75 6.86 -3.81
N PHE A 46 -17.79 6.76 -4.72
CA PHE A 46 -17.25 7.87 -5.46
C PHE A 46 -17.39 7.64 -6.96
N ALA A 47 -17.54 8.73 -7.71
CA ALA A 47 -17.56 8.68 -9.17
C ALA A 47 -16.22 8.21 -9.75
N ASP A 48 -16.25 7.76 -11.00
CA ASP A 48 -15.04 7.46 -11.75
C ASP A 48 -14.14 8.69 -11.85
N ASN A 49 -12.84 8.50 -11.68
CA ASN A 49 -11.84 9.58 -11.78
C ASN A 49 -12.03 10.72 -10.76
N ALA A 50 -12.67 10.48 -9.63
CA ALA A 50 -12.95 11.51 -8.61
C ALA A 50 -11.68 12.08 -7.96
N PHE A 51 -10.60 11.31 -7.90
CA PHE A 51 -9.39 11.69 -7.16
C PHE A 51 -8.14 11.68 -8.04
N PRO A 52 -7.33 12.75 -8.04
CA PRO A 52 -6.06 12.76 -8.77
C PRO A 52 -5.03 11.78 -8.22
N ILE A 53 -5.08 11.51 -6.91
CA ILE A 53 -4.19 10.57 -6.22
C ILE A 53 -5.01 9.70 -5.27
N VAL A 54 -4.82 8.39 -5.36
CA VAL A 54 -5.44 7.40 -4.48
C VAL A 54 -4.34 6.64 -3.75
N LEU A 55 -4.49 6.50 -2.42
CA LEU A 55 -3.53 5.84 -1.55
C LEU A 55 -4.18 4.66 -0.83
N CYS A 56 -3.55 3.48 -0.91
CA CYS A 56 -4.03 2.28 -0.22
C CYS A 56 -2.85 1.52 0.40
N PHE A 57 -2.65 1.63 1.70
CA PHE A 57 -1.54 0.97 2.37
C PHE A 57 -2.01 -0.06 3.39
N ARG A 58 -1.31 -1.20 3.43
CA ARG A 58 -1.54 -2.32 4.35
C ARG A 58 -2.94 -2.93 4.28
N LEU A 59 -3.61 -2.83 3.15
CA LEU A 59 -4.95 -3.38 2.95
C LEU A 59 -4.95 -4.54 1.97
N LEU A 60 -4.24 -4.41 0.84
CA LEU A 60 -4.29 -5.37 -0.27
C LEU A 60 -4.08 -6.84 0.15
N PRO A 61 -3.13 -7.21 1.01
CA PRO A 61 -2.90 -8.60 1.39
C PRO A 61 -3.99 -9.21 2.28
N HIS A 62 -4.88 -8.39 2.83
CA HIS A 62 -5.92 -8.79 3.77
C HIS A 62 -7.33 -8.85 3.16
N VAL A 63 -7.45 -8.60 1.86
CA VAL A 63 -8.71 -8.62 1.13
C VAL A 63 -8.72 -9.83 0.19
N ASP A 64 -9.75 -10.67 0.30
CA ASP A 64 -9.88 -11.88 -0.52
C ASP A 64 -10.02 -11.53 -2.00
N ASP A 65 -10.92 -10.58 -2.35
CA ASP A 65 -11.04 -10.02 -3.69
C ASP A 65 -10.10 -8.81 -3.87
N TRP A 66 -8.80 -9.06 -3.84
CA TRP A 66 -7.80 -8.01 -4.06
C TRP A 66 -7.89 -7.39 -5.47
N GLN A 67 -8.36 -8.14 -6.46
CA GLN A 67 -8.56 -7.65 -7.84
C GLN A 67 -9.73 -6.65 -7.87
N GLY A 68 -10.82 -6.94 -7.18
CA GLY A 68 -11.93 -6.03 -7.00
C GLY A 68 -11.52 -4.74 -6.29
N LEU A 69 -10.72 -4.86 -5.21
CA LEU A 69 -10.16 -3.70 -4.53
C LEU A 69 -9.31 -2.85 -5.49
N LEU A 70 -8.38 -3.48 -6.22
CA LEU A 70 -7.51 -2.75 -7.14
C LEU A 70 -8.29 -2.08 -8.28
N ARG A 71 -9.33 -2.75 -8.81
CA ARG A 71 -10.27 -2.19 -9.79
C ARG A 71 -10.92 -0.91 -9.27
N GLU A 72 -11.43 -0.93 -8.04
CA GLU A 72 -12.07 0.24 -7.43
C GLU A 72 -11.08 1.40 -7.22
N LEU A 73 -9.87 1.11 -6.70
CA LEU A 73 -8.82 2.13 -6.59
C LEU A 73 -8.47 2.76 -7.95
N CYS A 74 -8.37 1.94 -8.99
CA CYS A 74 -8.11 2.39 -10.36
C CYS A 74 -9.29 3.18 -10.94
N ARG A 75 -10.53 2.77 -10.66
CA ARG A 75 -11.77 3.44 -11.14
C ARG A 75 -11.86 4.85 -10.60
N VAL A 76 -11.71 5.02 -9.30
CA VAL A 76 -11.85 6.34 -8.66
C VAL A 76 -10.64 7.26 -8.87
N SER A 77 -9.51 6.73 -9.35
CA SER A 77 -8.30 7.51 -9.63
C SER A 77 -8.35 8.13 -11.02
N SER A 78 -8.10 9.43 -11.13
CA SER A 78 -7.89 10.13 -12.41
C SER A 78 -6.40 10.23 -12.80
N GLY A 79 -5.46 9.92 -11.89
CA GLY A 79 -4.04 10.11 -12.16
C GLY A 79 -3.14 9.04 -11.58
N VAL A 80 -2.98 9.00 -10.29
CA VAL A 80 -1.98 8.16 -9.63
C VAL A 80 -2.61 7.26 -8.58
N VAL A 81 -2.23 5.99 -8.59
CA VAL A 81 -2.52 5.05 -7.49
C VAL A 81 -1.20 4.65 -6.83
N LEU A 82 -1.17 4.76 -5.50
CA LEU A 82 -0.05 4.31 -4.66
C LEU A 82 -0.56 3.30 -3.65
N PHE A 83 0.06 2.15 -3.59
CA PHE A 83 -0.25 1.10 -2.62
C PHE A 83 0.97 0.25 -2.28
N ASP A 84 0.86 -0.57 -1.25
CA ASP A 84 1.89 -1.54 -0.90
C ASP A 84 1.37 -2.96 -0.90
N TYR A 85 2.28 -3.91 -1.11
CA TYR A 85 2.01 -5.33 -1.02
C TYR A 85 3.25 -6.13 -0.61
N PRO A 86 3.08 -7.31 0.02
CA PRO A 86 4.18 -8.22 0.31
C PRO A 86 4.57 -9.02 -0.94
N ASP A 87 5.86 -8.96 -1.33
CA ASP A 87 6.38 -9.72 -2.48
C ASP A 87 6.60 -11.19 -2.10
N ILE A 88 6.20 -12.09 -3.00
CA ILE A 88 6.42 -13.54 -2.87
C ILE A 88 7.90 -13.93 -2.88
N ARG A 89 8.77 -13.11 -3.48
CA ARG A 89 10.22 -13.36 -3.60
C ARG A 89 11.02 -13.01 -2.36
N SER A 90 10.42 -12.32 -1.42
CA SER A 90 11.10 -11.84 -0.21
C SER A 90 11.30 -12.97 0.81
N SER A 91 11.92 -12.60 1.95
CA SER A 91 11.93 -13.44 3.16
C SER A 91 10.54 -13.94 3.60
N ASN A 92 9.46 -13.37 3.05
CA ASN A 92 8.09 -13.84 3.22
C ASN A 92 7.88 -15.26 2.66
N LEU A 93 8.70 -15.74 1.73
CA LEU A 93 8.64 -17.13 1.26
C LEU A 93 8.96 -18.11 2.40
N LEU A 94 9.99 -17.81 3.20
CA LEU A 94 10.31 -18.60 4.40
C LEU A 94 9.22 -18.47 5.46
N TYR A 95 8.68 -17.27 5.62
CA TYR A 95 7.56 -17.01 6.53
C TYR A 95 6.30 -17.78 6.10
N ARG A 96 6.02 -17.88 4.81
CA ARG A 96 4.91 -18.68 4.27
C ARG A 96 5.07 -20.16 4.61
N LEU A 97 6.26 -20.72 4.44
CA LEU A 97 6.54 -22.12 4.78
C LEU A 97 6.29 -22.39 6.27
N LEU A 98 6.73 -21.49 7.14
CA LEU A 98 6.50 -21.56 8.59
C LEU A 98 5.04 -21.29 8.97
N PHE A 99 4.35 -20.43 8.20
CA PHE A 99 2.95 -20.07 8.44
C PHE A 99 1.99 -21.18 8.00
N ASP A 100 2.26 -21.84 6.88
CA ASP A 100 1.48 -23.00 6.43
C ASP A 100 1.60 -24.15 7.44
N LEU A 101 2.79 -24.32 8.05
CA LEU A 101 2.99 -25.27 9.15
C LEU A 101 2.18 -24.84 10.40
N LYS A 102 2.14 -23.56 10.73
CA LYS A 102 1.38 -23.01 11.87
C LYS A 102 -0.13 -23.05 11.64
N LYS A 103 -0.60 -22.76 10.42
CA LYS A 103 -2.02 -22.78 10.04
C LYS A 103 -2.63 -24.17 10.14
N SER A 104 -1.84 -25.22 9.87
CA SER A 104 -2.25 -26.60 10.09
C SER A 104 -2.50 -26.92 11.59
N MET A 105 -1.95 -26.10 12.49
CA MET A 105 -2.06 -26.26 13.94
C MET A 105 -3.09 -25.31 14.61
N GLU A 106 -3.40 -24.15 14.05
CA GLU A 106 -4.16 -23.07 14.69
C GLU A 106 -5.43 -22.58 13.92
N GLY A 107 -5.96 -23.29 12.98
CA GLY A 107 -7.33 -23.17 12.39
C GLY A 107 -7.97 -21.80 12.10
N ASN A 108 -7.47 -20.66 12.57
CA ASN A 108 -8.14 -19.35 12.45
C ASN A 108 -7.16 -18.19 12.22
N THR A 109 -6.64 -18.06 11.01
CA THR A 109 -5.76 -16.95 10.63
C THR A 109 -6.39 -16.13 9.51
N ARG A 110 -6.37 -14.79 9.67
CA ARG A 110 -6.79 -13.84 8.62
C ARG A 110 -6.05 -14.11 7.32
N THR A 111 -6.74 -13.99 6.20
CA THR A 111 -6.16 -14.11 4.86
C THR A 111 -4.94 -13.20 4.74
N TYR A 112 -3.83 -13.77 4.28
CA TYR A 112 -2.62 -13.03 3.98
C TYR A 112 -2.07 -13.48 2.64
N THR A 113 -2.32 -12.68 1.62
CA THR A 113 -1.94 -12.98 0.24
C THR A 113 -0.59 -12.36 -0.10
N LEU A 114 0.27 -13.16 -0.73
CA LEU A 114 1.54 -12.72 -1.30
C LEU A 114 1.36 -12.52 -2.81
N PHE A 115 2.01 -11.51 -3.36
CA PHE A 115 1.86 -11.14 -4.76
C PHE A 115 3.19 -11.20 -5.51
N SER A 116 3.12 -11.52 -6.80
CA SER A 116 4.24 -11.32 -7.72
C SER A 116 4.11 -9.96 -8.40
N ARG A 117 5.24 -9.37 -8.80
CA ARG A 117 5.24 -8.10 -9.57
C ARG A 117 4.46 -8.23 -10.87
N GLY A 118 4.54 -9.39 -11.53
CA GLY A 118 3.82 -9.66 -12.79
C GLY A 118 2.30 -9.60 -12.62
N GLN A 119 1.75 -10.21 -11.55
CA GLN A 119 0.31 -10.16 -11.26
C GLN A 119 -0.17 -8.74 -11.03
N VAL A 120 0.56 -7.97 -10.22
CA VAL A 120 0.22 -6.58 -9.92
C VAL A 120 0.31 -5.70 -11.17
N GLN A 121 1.36 -5.86 -11.98
CA GLN A 121 1.52 -5.14 -13.24
C GLN A 121 0.39 -5.46 -14.22
N GLN A 122 0.07 -6.74 -14.39
CA GLN A 122 -1.01 -7.18 -15.29
C GLN A 122 -2.36 -6.58 -14.88
N ALA A 123 -2.67 -6.62 -13.59
CA ALA A 123 -3.91 -6.06 -13.06
C ALA A 123 -3.99 -4.53 -13.31
N LEU A 124 -2.92 -3.78 -13.06
CA LEU A 124 -2.88 -2.33 -13.31
C LEU A 124 -3.00 -2.00 -14.81
N THR A 125 -2.31 -2.75 -15.67
CA THR A 125 -2.36 -2.54 -17.13
C THR A 125 -3.76 -2.81 -17.67
N ALA A 126 -4.46 -3.84 -17.16
CA ALA A 126 -5.85 -4.13 -17.51
C ALA A 126 -6.82 -2.98 -17.18
N HIS A 127 -6.46 -2.11 -16.23
CA HIS A 127 -7.25 -0.93 -15.84
C HIS A 127 -6.72 0.38 -16.44
N GLY A 128 -5.90 0.33 -17.50
CA GLY A 128 -5.45 1.50 -18.24
C GLY A 128 -4.33 2.30 -17.57
N PHE A 129 -3.54 1.66 -16.71
CA PHE A 129 -2.36 2.28 -16.09
C PHE A 129 -1.08 1.89 -16.85
N ALA A 130 -0.15 2.83 -16.94
CA ALA A 130 1.20 2.58 -17.46
C ALA A 130 1.95 1.56 -16.58
N PRO A 131 3.01 0.91 -17.11
CA PRO A 131 3.82 0.02 -16.31
C PRO A 131 4.23 0.65 -14.99
N PRO A 132 3.93 0.01 -13.84
CA PRO A 132 4.14 0.61 -12.54
C PRO A 132 5.62 0.65 -12.15
N VAL A 133 5.98 1.60 -11.31
CA VAL A 133 7.29 1.64 -10.66
C VAL A 133 7.17 0.96 -9.30
N PHE A 134 8.13 0.08 -9.01
CA PHE A 134 8.20 -0.72 -7.80
C PHE A 134 9.36 -0.26 -6.92
N TRP A 135 9.09 0.04 -5.65
CA TRP A 135 10.09 0.37 -4.65
C TRP A 135 10.03 -0.66 -3.50
N PRO A 136 10.92 -1.66 -3.50
CA PRO A 136 11.09 -2.56 -2.35
C PRO A 136 11.71 -1.80 -1.17
N GLU A 137 11.12 -1.96 0.03
CA GLU A 137 11.54 -1.16 1.18
C GLU A 137 12.65 -1.82 2.00
N PHE A 138 12.43 -3.04 2.50
CA PHE A 138 13.30 -3.71 3.44
C PHE A 138 13.71 -5.09 2.95
N PHE A 139 14.99 -5.42 3.10
CA PHE A 139 15.49 -6.77 2.86
C PHE A 139 15.14 -7.70 4.03
N TRP A 140 15.37 -7.23 5.25
CA TRP A 140 15.06 -8.00 6.45
C TRP A 140 13.58 -7.94 6.81
N PRO A 141 13.03 -9.03 7.38
CA PRO A 141 11.62 -9.06 7.80
C PRO A 141 11.28 -7.92 8.77
N MET A 142 10.09 -7.36 8.66
CA MET A 142 9.61 -6.26 9.50
C MET A 142 9.66 -6.59 11.01
N VAL A 143 9.58 -7.88 11.38
CA VAL A 143 9.72 -8.34 12.78
C VAL A 143 11.10 -8.00 13.35
N VAL A 144 12.16 -8.07 12.54
CA VAL A 144 13.53 -7.71 12.97
C VAL A 144 13.60 -6.21 13.28
N HIS A 145 13.06 -5.37 12.40
CA HIS A 145 13.03 -3.91 12.62
C HIS A 145 12.20 -3.51 13.86
N ARG A 146 11.10 -4.23 14.11
CA ARG A 146 10.29 -4.02 15.33
C ARG A 146 11.04 -4.46 16.60
N ALA A 147 11.80 -5.54 16.55
CA ALA A 147 12.58 -6.02 17.69
C ALA A 147 13.73 -5.06 18.02
N LEU A 148 14.37 -4.46 17.02
CA LEU A 148 15.47 -3.50 17.21
C LEU A 148 15.01 -2.19 17.85
N GLN A 149 13.77 -1.74 17.62
CA GLN A 149 13.17 -0.50 18.12
C GLN A 149 14.02 0.78 17.91
N GLN A 150 15.09 0.70 17.13
CA GLN A 150 16.04 1.78 16.90
C GLN A 150 16.22 2.05 15.40
N PRO A 151 15.80 3.22 14.89
CA PRO A 151 15.91 3.55 13.47
C PRO A 151 17.35 3.54 12.93
N ARG A 152 18.35 3.87 13.78
CA ARG A 152 19.77 3.88 13.39
C ARG A 152 20.28 2.47 13.14
N LEU A 153 19.96 1.51 14.04
CA LEU A 153 20.35 0.10 13.89
C LEU A 153 19.64 -0.53 12.69
N SER A 154 18.37 -0.23 12.48
CA SER A 154 17.64 -0.68 11.30
C SER A 154 18.28 -0.20 9.99
N ARG A 155 18.72 1.05 9.92
CA ARG A 155 19.44 1.58 8.73
C ARG A 155 20.78 0.89 8.52
N LEU A 156 21.53 0.66 9.59
CA LEU A 156 22.82 -0.03 9.53
C LEU A 156 22.66 -1.47 9.05
N LEU A 157 21.64 -2.17 9.52
CA LEU A 157 21.32 -3.54 9.12
C LEU A 157 20.89 -3.64 7.64
N GLU A 158 20.18 -2.63 7.11
CA GLU A 158 19.76 -2.56 5.71
C GLU A 158 20.85 -2.08 4.76
N ALA A 159 21.93 -1.47 5.25
CA ALA A 159 22.97 -0.90 4.37
C ALA A 159 23.69 -1.96 3.51
N PRO A 160 24.18 -3.11 4.04
CA PRO A 160 24.83 -4.12 3.22
C PRO A 160 23.92 -4.74 2.14
N PRO A 161 22.67 -5.18 2.45
CA PRO A 161 21.76 -5.68 1.41
C PRO A 161 21.43 -4.65 0.32
N ARG A 162 21.30 -3.36 0.68
CA ARG A 162 21.07 -2.29 -0.28
C ARG A 162 22.26 -2.10 -1.20
N TRP A 163 23.48 -2.06 -0.65
CA TRP A 163 24.72 -1.91 -1.42
C TRP A 163 24.92 -3.08 -2.39
N LEU A 164 24.58 -4.31 -1.98
CA LEU A 164 24.64 -5.52 -2.81
C LEU A 164 23.44 -5.64 -3.79
N GLY A 165 22.51 -4.70 -3.80
CA GLY A 165 21.31 -4.75 -4.63
C GLY A 165 20.26 -5.78 -4.22
N LEU A 166 20.47 -6.50 -3.11
CA LEU A 166 19.55 -7.55 -2.63
C LEU A 166 18.18 -7.00 -2.25
N THR A 167 18.11 -5.81 -1.67
CA THR A 167 16.83 -5.15 -1.34
C THR A 167 16.01 -4.90 -2.60
N ARG A 168 16.65 -4.58 -3.74
CA ARG A 168 15.94 -4.37 -5.02
C ARG A 168 15.30 -5.65 -5.55
N LEU A 169 15.90 -6.80 -5.30
CA LEU A 169 15.45 -8.09 -5.79
C LEU A 169 14.46 -8.76 -4.83
N LEU A 170 14.74 -8.71 -3.53
CA LEU A 170 14.09 -9.51 -2.49
C LEU A 170 13.41 -8.67 -1.40
N GLY A 171 13.44 -7.34 -1.50
CA GLY A 171 12.86 -6.47 -0.46
C GLY A 171 11.34 -6.52 -0.43
N SER A 172 10.78 -6.36 0.77
CA SER A 172 9.33 -6.33 1.05
C SER A 172 9.05 -5.45 2.28
N PRO A 173 7.89 -4.77 2.37
CA PRO A 173 6.87 -4.67 1.31
C PRO A 173 7.36 -3.90 0.08
N ILE A 174 6.66 -4.03 -1.02
CA ILE A 174 6.89 -3.24 -2.23
C ILE A 174 5.89 -2.09 -2.27
N ILE A 175 6.35 -0.86 -2.35
CA ILE A 175 5.51 0.29 -2.69
C ILE A 175 5.39 0.37 -4.21
N VAL A 176 4.16 0.52 -4.70
CA VAL A 176 3.83 0.65 -6.11
C VAL A 176 3.32 2.05 -6.40
N ARG A 177 3.84 2.66 -7.44
CA ARG A 177 3.24 3.83 -8.08
C ARG A 177 2.80 3.46 -9.49
N ALA A 178 1.52 3.57 -9.75
CA ALA A 178 0.94 3.44 -11.08
C ALA A 178 0.36 4.77 -11.53
N ILE A 179 0.57 5.13 -12.81
CA ILE A 179 0.09 6.37 -13.43
C ILE A 179 -0.90 5.99 -14.52
N LYS A 180 -2.08 6.61 -14.54
CA LYS A 180 -3.12 6.36 -15.54
C LYS A 180 -2.67 6.86 -16.92
N HIS A 181 -2.90 6.04 -17.94
CA HIS A 181 -2.59 6.39 -19.31
C HIS A 181 -3.32 7.63 -19.76
N GLN A 182 -3.41 8.60 -20.05
CA GLN A 182 -4.22 9.79 -20.43
C GLN A 182 -4.38 10.85 -19.33
N SER A 183 -3.78 10.70 -18.16
CA SER A 183 -3.68 11.83 -17.26
C SER A 183 -2.61 12.78 -17.77
N ALA A 184 -2.97 14.04 -18.01
CA ALA A 184 -1.97 15.10 -18.20
C ALA A 184 -0.97 15.03 -17.03
N PRO A 185 0.34 15.21 -17.27
CA PRO A 185 1.33 15.08 -16.20
C PRO A 185 0.97 16.03 -15.06
N TRP A 186 0.73 15.47 -13.89
CA TRP A 186 0.54 16.24 -12.67
C TRP A 186 1.72 17.20 -12.51
N ARG A 187 1.46 18.49 -12.61
CA ARG A 187 2.45 19.54 -12.33
C ARG A 187 2.24 20.01 -10.91
N PRO A 188 3.21 19.84 -9.98
CA PRO A 188 3.11 20.47 -8.67
C PRO A 188 2.97 21.97 -8.88
N GLY A 189 1.96 22.57 -8.27
CA GLY A 189 1.74 24.01 -8.34
C GLY A 189 3.02 24.73 -7.91
N LYS A 190 3.49 25.63 -8.75
CA LYS A 190 4.55 26.58 -8.36
C LYS A 190 3.97 27.42 -7.22
N ARG A 191 4.59 27.36 -6.08
CA ARG A 191 4.45 28.38 -5.03
C ARG A 191 5.44 29.49 -5.32
#